data_0e5ae3eacf1f4734010865de1becd956
#
_entry.id   0e5ae3eacf1f4734010865de1becd956
#
_cell.length_a   1.000
_cell.length_b   1.000
_cell.length_c   1.000
_cell.angle_alpha   90.00
_cell.angle_beta   90.00
_cell.angle_gamma   90.00
#
_symmetry.space_group_name_H-M   'P 1'
#
loop_
_entity.id
_entity.type
_entity.pdbx_description
1 polymer ?
#
loop_
_entity_poly.entity_id
_entity_poly.type
_entity_poly.pdbx_seq_one_letter_code
_entity_poly.pdbx_strand_id
1 'polypeptide(L)' 'ILSHSDDTQDIDLIKAVMSLPKNQRTVIHLFYFEDLQINEIATLLNIKESAVKTRLSRARQKLKAKLGDDDYEE' A
#
# COMPACT_ATOMS: atom_id res chain seq x y z
N ILE A 1 -14.41 16.84 9.84
CA ILE A 1 -14.24 16.71 10.63
C ILE A 1 -13.06 16.28 10.96
N LEU A 2 -12.91 15.85 11.45
CA LEU A 2 -11.89 15.37 11.83
C LEU A 2 -10.88 15.27 10.96
N SER A 3 -10.91 15.15 9.99
CA SER A 3 -9.85 14.81 9.23
C SER A 3 -9.20 15.94 8.58
N HIS A 4 -9.41 17.12 8.98
CA HIS A 4 -8.77 18.13 8.37
C HIS A 4 -7.33 18.07 8.32
N SER A 5 -6.65 17.90 9.38
CA SER A 5 -5.22 17.88 9.38
C SER A 5 -4.74 16.70 8.67
N ASP A 6 -5.52 15.65 8.68
CA ASP A 6 -5.10 14.44 8.04
C ASP A 6 -5.33 14.48 6.56
N ASP A 7 -6.15 15.36 6.08
CA ASP A 7 -6.44 15.41 4.68
C ASP A 7 -5.21 15.56 3.83
N THR A 8 -4.26 16.35 4.23
CA THR A 8 -3.04 16.52 3.46
C THR A 8 -2.26 15.22 3.40
N GLN A 9 -2.15 14.55 4.53
CA GLN A 9 -1.44 13.29 4.56
C GLN A 9 -2.16 12.25 3.75
N ASP A 10 -3.48 12.24 3.81
CA ASP A 10 -4.25 11.28 3.05
C ASP A 10 -4.06 11.52 1.56
N ILE A 11 -4.03 12.76 1.13
CA ILE A 11 -3.83 13.07 -0.26
C ILE A 11 -2.44 12.64 -0.71
N ASP A 12 -1.43 12.86 0.11
CA ASP A 12 -0.08 12.46 -0.23
C ASP A 12 0.01 10.94 -0.32
N LEU A 13 -0.63 10.25 0.60
CA LEU A 13 -0.63 8.81 0.59
C LEU A 13 -1.34 8.29 -0.65
N ILE A 14 -2.46 8.85 -1.01
CA ILE A 14 -3.21 8.44 -2.17
C ILE A 14 -2.38 8.66 -3.43
N LYS A 15 -1.72 9.80 -3.54
CA LYS A 15 -0.89 10.06 -4.70
C LYS A 15 0.25 9.07 -4.79
N ALA A 16 0.86 8.75 -3.65
CA ALA A 16 1.95 7.80 -3.62
C ALA A 16 1.48 6.42 -4.06
N VAL A 17 0.34 6.00 -3.57
CA VAL A 17 -0.22 4.70 -3.93
C VAL A 17 -0.55 4.67 -5.42
N MET A 18 -1.13 5.74 -5.93
CA MET A 18 -1.51 5.79 -7.34
C MET A 18 -0.32 5.77 -8.26
N SER A 19 0.85 6.13 -7.77
CA SER A 19 2.06 6.12 -8.58
C SER A 19 2.76 4.78 -8.58
N LEU A 20 2.28 3.81 -7.80
CA LEU A 20 2.90 2.49 -7.78
C LEU A 20 2.57 1.72 -9.04
N PRO A 21 3.41 0.77 -9.43
CA PRO A 21 3.05 -0.13 -10.52
C PRO A 21 1.73 -0.82 -10.20
N LYS A 22 1.01 -1.17 -11.22
CA LYS A 22 -0.35 -1.68 -11.07
C LYS A 22 -0.46 -2.84 -10.10
N ASN A 23 0.42 -3.82 -10.23
CA ASN A 23 0.31 -5.01 -9.38
C ASN A 23 0.62 -4.70 -7.91
N GLN A 24 1.47 -3.72 -7.65
CA GLN A 24 1.76 -3.33 -6.29
C GLN A 24 0.62 -2.49 -5.73
N ARG A 25 0.08 -1.59 -6.57
CA ARG A 25 -1.03 -0.74 -6.15
C ARG A 25 -2.25 -1.58 -5.80
N THR A 26 -2.52 -2.62 -6.58
CA THR A 26 -3.67 -3.47 -6.33
C THR A 26 -3.59 -4.16 -4.97
N VAL A 27 -2.43 -4.75 -4.64
CA VAL A 27 -2.34 -5.46 -3.36
C VAL A 27 -2.37 -4.49 -2.18
N ILE A 28 -1.80 -3.28 -2.34
CA ILE A 28 -1.87 -2.29 -1.28
C ILE A 28 -3.33 -1.88 -1.06
N HIS A 29 -4.07 -1.67 -2.12
CA HIS A 29 -5.46 -1.28 -2.00
C HIS A 29 -6.26 -2.38 -1.31
N LEU A 30 -6.08 -3.61 -1.73
CA LEU A 30 -6.85 -4.70 -1.16
C LEU A 30 -6.50 -4.96 0.30
N PHE A 31 -5.24 -4.82 0.64
CA PHE A 31 -4.81 -5.13 2.00
C PHE A 31 -5.15 -4.00 2.98
N TYR A 32 -4.87 -2.76 2.61
CA TYR A 32 -5.03 -1.65 3.55
C TYR A 32 -6.38 -0.95 3.46
N PHE A 33 -6.96 -0.88 2.29
CA PHE A 33 -8.22 -0.16 2.14
C PHE A 33 -9.43 -1.08 2.16
N GLU A 34 -9.29 -2.29 1.65
CA GLU A 34 -10.38 -3.25 1.66
C GLU A 34 -10.28 -4.23 2.81
N ASP A 35 -9.17 -4.16 3.55
CA ASP A 35 -9.00 -4.96 4.76
C ASP A 35 -9.00 -6.47 4.48
N LEU A 36 -8.51 -6.87 3.33
CA LEU A 36 -8.43 -8.29 3.01
C LEU A 36 -7.15 -8.89 3.55
N GLN A 37 -7.22 -10.15 3.90
CA GLN A 37 -6.06 -10.87 4.37
C GLN A 37 -5.25 -11.36 3.18
N ILE A 38 -3.99 -11.72 3.41
CA ILE A 38 -3.11 -12.15 2.34
C ILE A 38 -3.68 -13.34 1.57
N ASN A 39 -4.24 -14.31 2.29
CA ASN A 39 -4.79 -15.48 1.61
C ASN A 39 -6.01 -15.11 0.77
N GLU A 40 -6.78 -14.12 1.21
CA GLU A 40 -7.93 -13.67 0.45
C GLU A 40 -7.49 -12.97 -0.82
N ILE A 41 -6.45 -12.15 -0.71
CA ILE A 41 -5.92 -11.45 -1.86
C ILE A 41 -5.36 -12.45 -2.88
N ALA A 42 -4.64 -13.45 -2.38
CA ALA A 42 -4.06 -14.47 -3.24
C ALA A 42 -5.15 -15.18 -4.03
N THR A 43 -6.23 -15.52 -3.36
CA THR A 43 -7.34 -16.19 -4.01
C THR A 43 -8.01 -15.26 -5.03
N LEU A 44 -8.25 -14.03 -4.64
CA LEU A 44 -8.92 -13.08 -5.51
C LEU A 44 -8.10 -12.83 -6.78
N LEU A 45 -6.79 -12.69 -6.64
CA LEU A 45 -5.94 -12.39 -7.77
C LEU A 45 -5.41 -13.64 -8.47
N ASN A 46 -5.68 -14.79 -7.90
CA ASN A 46 -5.25 -16.07 -8.44
C ASN A 46 -3.73 -16.14 -8.53
N ILE A 47 -3.07 -15.79 -7.44
CA ILE A 47 -1.62 -15.86 -7.33
C ILE A 47 -1.28 -16.49 -5.99
N LYS A 48 -0.02 -16.83 -5.79
CA LYS A 48 0.40 -17.44 -4.55
C LYS A 48 0.49 -16.40 -3.45
N GLU A 49 0.32 -16.84 -2.22
CA GLU A 49 0.44 -15.94 -1.08
C GLU A 49 1.82 -15.31 -1.02
N SER A 50 2.86 -16.07 -1.39
CA SER A 50 4.21 -15.53 -1.40
C SER A 50 4.32 -14.36 -2.38
N ALA A 51 3.59 -14.43 -3.49
CA ALA A 51 3.59 -13.33 -4.46
C ALA A 51 2.91 -12.10 -3.87
N VAL A 52 1.84 -12.30 -3.13
CA VAL A 52 1.17 -11.18 -2.46
C VAL A 52 2.12 -10.52 -1.48
N LYS A 53 2.81 -11.33 -0.67
CA LYS A 53 3.75 -10.80 0.33
C LYS A 53 4.87 -10.02 -0.34
N THR A 54 5.40 -10.52 -1.43
CA THR A 54 6.48 -9.85 -2.14
C THR A 54 5.99 -8.52 -2.70
N ARG A 55 4.82 -8.51 -3.30
CA ARG A 55 4.27 -7.28 -3.87
C ARG A 55 4.00 -6.25 -2.78
N LEU A 56 3.49 -6.70 -1.63
CA LEU A 56 3.24 -5.79 -0.52
C LEU A 56 4.55 -5.22 0.01
N SER A 57 5.57 -6.05 0.15
CA SER A 57 6.86 -5.59 0.65
C SER A 57 7.47 -4.55 -0.28
N ARG A 58 7.44 -4.81 -1.56
CA ARG A 58 8.01 -3.88 -2.53
C ARG A 58 7.21 -2.59 -2.59
N ALA A 59 5.89 -2.70 -2.47
CA ALA A 59 5.05 -1.51 -2.45
C ALA A 59 5.35 -0.66 -1.24
N ARG A 60 5.52 -1.29 -0.07
CA ARG A 60 5.84 -0.53 1.14
C ARG A 60 7.16 0.18 1.01
N GLN A 61 8.16 -0.46 0.42
CA GLN A 61 9.46 0.15 0.24
C GLN A 61 9.35 1.38 -0.66
N LYS A 62 8.57 1.28 -1.72
CA LYS A 62 8.39 2.40 -2.61
C LYS A 62 7.61 3.53 -1.95
N LEU A 63 6.62 3.18 -1.14
CA LEU A 63 5.84 4.19 -0.44
C LEU A 63 6.70 4.92 0.58
N LYS A 64 7.57 4.20 1.28
CA LYS A 64 8.45 4.86 2.23
C LYS A 64 9.36 5.84 1.51
N ALA A 65 9.89 5.47 0.38
CA ALA A 65 10.75 6.36 -0.36
C ALA A 65 9.99 7.58 -0.86
N LYS A 66 8.77 7.39 -1.33
CA LYS A 66 8.01 8.49 -1.86
C LYS A 66 7.53 9.46 -0.78
N LEU A 67 7.27 8.93 0.40
CA LEU A 67 6.74 9.74 1.46
C LEU A 67 7.82 10.29 2.39
N GLY A 68 9.08 10.01 2.08
CA GLY A 68 10.15 10.56 2.87
C GLY A 68 10.20 9.98 4.26
N ASP A 69 10.00 8.68 4.35
CA ASP A 69 9.83 8.05 5.61
C ASP A 69 11.10 7.65 6.27
N ASP A 70 12.22 8.07 5.78
CA ASP A 70 13.49 7.72 6.31
C ASP A 70 13.61 8.09 7.74
N ASP A 71 12.96 9.13 8.14
CA ASP A 71 13.08 9.57 9.48
C ASP A 71 12.54 8.62 10.44
N TYR A 72 11.64 7.82 10.07
CA TYR A 72 11.00 6.93 10.98
C TYR A 72 11.75 5.70 11.21
N GLU A 73 12.70 5.54 10.45
CA GLU A 73 13.46 4.39 10.59
C GLU A 73 14.05 4.27 11.83
N GLU A 74 14.33 4.97 12.34
CA GLU A 74 15.03 4.89 13.45
C GLU A 74 14.80 4.20 14.26
#